data_adb61f47dadc46290396ec51f3ee524a
#
_entry.id   adb61f47dadc46290396ec51f3ee524a
#
_cell.length_a   1.000
_cell.length_b   1.000
_cell.length_c   1.000
_cell.angle_alpha   90.00
_cell.angle_beta   90.00
_cell.angle_gamma   90.00
#
_symmetry.space_group_name_H-M   'P 1'
#
loop_
_entity.id
_entity.type
_entity.pdbx_description
1 polymer ?
#
loop_
_entity_poly.entity_id
_entity_poly.type
_entity_poly.pdbx_seq_one_letter_code
_entity_poly.pdbx_strand_id
1 'polypeptide(L)'
;YASLAVDLFAGRNRAICMARLMGASLAGRGGFAVTDLRASAEFLSAQPEVDGSRIGVIGFCMGGGLAVAWGCRDRRLRAIAPFYASNPWPLSAARRLCPVVGSYPGRDFTARFGRKLDACLDEYGIVHDIKIYPGARHSFFNDQGRAYDPAASADAWERVLAFFAEHVRAAPASPPA
;
A
#
# COMPACT_ATOMS: atom_id res chain seq x y z
N TYR A 1 -3.90 13.18 -10.50
CA TYR A 1 -3.99 12.92 -9.05
C TYR A 1 -3.26 14.02 -8.27
N ALA A 2 -3.85 14.52 -7.19
CA ALA A 2 -3.11 15.20 -6.14
C ALA A 2 -2.38 14.15 -5.30
N SER A 3 -1.17 14.45 -4.81
CA SER A 3 -0.39 13.51 -4.00
C SER A 3 0.23 14.18 -2.79
N LEU A 4 0.31 13.44 -1.68
CA LEU A 4 0.96 13.86 -0.44
C LEU A 4 1.96 12.79 -0.02
N ALA A 5 3.24 13.17 0.05
CA ALA A 5 4.29 12.34 0.63
C ALA A 5 4.34 12.59 2.15
N VAL A 6 4.09 11.54 2.94
CA VAL A 6 4.00 11.66 4.39
C VAL A 6 5.36 11.43 5.04
N ASP A 7 5.88 12.43 5.78
CA ASP A 7 7.04 12.25 6.63
C ASP A 7 6.62 11.66 7.99
N LEU A 8 6.75 10.35 8.13
CA LEU A 8 6.45 9.64 9.37
C LEU A 8 7.45 9.91 10.51
N PHE A 9 8.55 10.59 10.22
CA PHE A 9 9.52 10.99 11.26
C PHE A 9 9.13 12.32 11.92
N ALA A 10 8.65 13.30 11.16
CA ALA A 10 8.03 14.56 11.60
C ALA A 10 8.60 15.13 12.92
N GLY A 11 9.91 15.43 12.96
CA GLY A 11 10.58 15.99 14.14
C GLY A 11 10.89 15.00 15.28
N ARG A 12 10.57 13.73 15.11
CA ARG A 12 10.88 12.65 16.08
C ARG A 12 12.34 12.19 15.93
N ASN A 13 12.89 11.59 16.99
CA ASN A 13 14.21 10.93 16.90
C ASN A 13 14.17 9.82 15.83
N ARG A 14 14.96 9.98 14.77
CA ARG A 14 14.89 9.11 13.58
C ARG A 14 15.17 7.63 13.90
N ALA A 15 16.14 7.34 14.75
CA ALA A 15 16.51 5.95 15.08
C ALA A 15 15.38 5.24 15.85
N ILE A 16 14.85 5.90 16.89
CA ILE A 16 13.73 5.36 17.69
C ILE A 16 12.48 5.23 16.81
N CYS A 17 12.16 6.25 16.01
CA CYS A 17 11.00 6.23 15.14
C CYS A 17 11.12 5.12 14.10
N MET A 18 12.27 4.95 13.46
CA MET A 18 12.53 3.87 12.49
C MET A 18 12.31 2.49 13.12
N ALA A 19 12.85 2.25 14.32
CA ALA A 19 12.67 0.98 15.01
C ALA A 19 11.19 0.69 15.32
N ARG A 20 10.44 1.70 15.76
CA ARG A 20 9.00 1.60 16.05
C ARG A 20 8.17 1.38 14.78
N LEU A 21 8.46 2.11 13.70
CA LEU A 21 7.77 1.97 12.41
C LEU A 21 8.04 0.61 11.78
N MET A 22 9.29 0.16 11.81
CA MET A 22 9.67 -1.16 11.31
C MET A 22 8.98 -2.27 12.12
N GLY A 23 9.01 -2.18 13.44
CA GLY A 23 8.29 -3.11 14.31
C GLY A 23 6.78 -3.12 14.05
N ALA A 24 6.16 -1.95 13.90
CA ALA A 24 4.72 -1.83 13.59
C ALA A 24 4.37 -2.42 12.21
N SER A 25 5.21 -2.17 11.19
CA SER A 25 5.04 -2.73 9.85
C SER A 25 5.17 -4.25 9.86
N LEU A 26 6.23 -4.79 10.45
CA LEU A 26 6.46 -6.25 10.52
C LEU A 26 5.42 -6.97 11.39
N ALA A 27 4.97 -6.32 12.46
CA ALA A 27 3.88 -6.84 13.28
C ALA A 27 2.49 -6.74 12.60
N GLY A 28 2.40 -6.11 11.43
CA GLY A 28 1.14 -5.95 10.69
C GLY A 28 0.07 -5.14 11.42
N ARG A 29 0.46 -4.34 12.42
CA ARG A 29 -0.48 -3.60 13.30
C ARG A 29 -0.57 -2.11 13.00
N GLY A 30 0.41 -1.53 12.31
CA GLY A 30 0.46 -0.13 11.91
C GLY A 30 0.75 0.86 13.05
N GLY A 31 0.38 0.57 14.27
CA GLY A 31 0.67 1.41 15.44
C GLY A 31 0.29 2.88 15.26
N PHE A 32 1.11 3.80 15.79
CA PHE A 32 0.93 5.25 15.67
C PHE A 32 1.00 5.75 14.22
N ALA A 33 1.70 5.03 13.33
CA ALA A 33 1.81 5.41 11.93
C ALA A 33 0.44 5.48 11.24
N VAL A 34 -0.48 4.56 11.56
CA VAL A 34 -1.84 4.60 10.98
C VAL A 34 -2.59 5.85 11.43
N THR A 35 -2.36 6.35 12.64
CA THR A 35 -2.95 7.61 13.11
C THR A 35 -2.39 8.80 12.32
N ASP A 36 -1.07 8.85 12.12
CA ASP A 36 -0.42 9.91 11.35
C ASP A 36 -0.88 9.88 9.87
N LEU A 37 -1.01 8.68 9.29
CA LEU A 37 -1.52 8.48 7.92
C LEU A 37 -2.98 8.93 7.78
N ARG A 38 -3.82 8.68 8.77
CA ARG A 38 -5.21 9.17 8.79
C ARG A 38 -5.28 10.69 8.86
N ALA A 39 -4.48 11.32 9.73
CA ALA A 39 -4.39 12.77 9.81
C ALA A 39 -3.90 13.38 8.48
N SER A 40 -2.95 12.73 7.81
CA SER A 40 -2.48 13.15 6.49
C SER A 40 -3.56 13.03 5.42
N ALA A 41 -4.39 11.98 5.47
CA ALA A 41 -5.54 11.85 4.56
C ALA A 41 -6.62 12.89 4.85
N GLU A 42 -6.85 13.23 6.10
CA GLU A 42 -7.78 14.31 6.49
C GLU A 42 -7.28 15.66 5.99
N PHE A 43 -5.99 15.94 6.17
CA PHE A 43 -5.37 17.15 5.60
C PHE A 43 -5.52 17.22 4.07
N LEU A 44 -5.22 16.12 3.37
CA LEU A 44 -5.36 16.05 1.91
C LEU A 44 -6.81 16.26 1.48
N SER A 45 -7.75 15.62 2.16
CA SER A 45 -9.19 15.72 1.87
C SER A 45 -9.80 17.09 2.13
N ALA A 46 -9.14 17.91 2.95
CA ALA A 46 -9.56 19.28 3.22
C ALA A 46 -9.09 20.28 2.14
N GLN A 47 -8.27 19.84 1.17
CA GLN A 47 -7.84 20.71 0.08
C GLN A 47 -8.96 20.91 -0.95
N PRO A 48 -9.20 22.13 -1.44
CA PRO A 48 -10.34 22.45 -2.33
C PRO A 48 -10.37 21.62 -3.63
N GLU A 49 -9.19 21.24 -4.13
CA GLU A 49 -9.04 20.50 -5.39
C GLU A 49 -9.12 18.97 -5.21
N VAL A 50 -9.30 18.50 -3.99
CA VAL A 50 -9.27 17.06 -3.66
C VAL A 50 -10.65 16.53 -3.33
N ASP A 51 -11.04 15.47 -4.02
CA ASP A 51 -12.19 14.67 -3.64
C ASP A 51 -11.78 13.67 -2.55
N GLY A 52 -12.06 14.02 -1.30
CA GLY A 52 -11.73 13.22 -0.12
C GLY A 52 -12.44 11.85 -0.05
N SER A 53 -13.41 11.59 -0.92
CA SER A 53 -14.06 10.28 -1.03
C SER A 53 -13.27 9.29 -1.92
N ARG A 54 -12.22 9.76 -2.59
CA ARG A 54 -11.42 9.02 -3.57
C ARG A 54 -9.94 8.98 -3.23
N ILE A 55 -9.60 8.36 -2.12
CA ILE A 55 -8.22 8.26 -1.64
C ILE A 55 -7.63 6.90 -1.96
N GLY A 56 -6.49 6.91 -2.65
CA GLY A 56 -5.61 5.75 -2.84
C GLY A 56 -4.31 5.91 -2.06
N VAL A 57 -3.64 4.79 -1.76
CA VAL A 57 -2.37 4.79 -1.03
C VAL A 57 -1.34 3.94 -1.75
N ILE A 58 -0.14 4.49 -1.96
CA ILE A 58 1.03 3.75 -2.44
C ILE A 58 2.02 3.66 -1.29
N GLY A 59 2.57 2.48 -1.05
CA GLY A 59 3.56 2.29 -0.01
C GLY A 59 4.69 1.35 -0.42
N PHE A 60 5.93 1.68 -0.05
CA PHE A 60 7.12 0.92 -0.38
C PHE A 60 7.76 0.34 0.86
N CYS A 61 8.18 -0.94 0.83
CA CYS A 61 8.85 -1.63 1.93
C CYS A 61 8.04 -1.52 3.24
N MET A 62 8.61 -0.88 4.25
CA MET A 62 7.93 -0.55 5.51
C MET A 62 6.62 0.22 5.26
N GLY A 63 6.65 1.22 4.37
CA GLY A 63 5.46 1.98 3.97
C GLY A 63 4.40 1.11 3.30
N GLY A 64 4.80 0.07 2.56
CA GLY A 64 3.87 -0.92 1.99
C GLY A 64 3.14 -1.71 3.08
N GLY A 65 3.86 -2.19 4.10
CA GLY A 65 3.25 -2.86 5.25
C GLY A 65 2.31 -1.95 6.04
N LEU A 66 2.66 -0.66 6.19
CA LEU A 66 1.80 0.34 6.83
C LEU A 66 0.56 0.64 6.00
N ALA A 67 0.66 0.70 4.66
CA ALA A 67 -0.48 0.88 3.76
C ALA A 67 -1.47 -0.29 3.89
N VAL A 68 -0.98 -1.53 3.94
CA VAL A 68 -1.80 -2.73 4.18
C VAL A 68 -2.45 -2.67 5.57
N ALA A 69 -1.68 -2.35 6.62
CA ALA A 69 -2.20 -2.24 7.97
C ALA A 69 -3.26 -1.13 8.11
N TRP A 70 -3.12 -0.04 7.39
CA TRP A 70 -4.11 1.04 7.32
C TRP A 70 -5.34 0.62 6.54
N GLY A 71 -5.19 0.01 5.36
CA GLY A 71 -6.30 -0.49 4.55
C GLY A 71 -7.23 -1.45 5.30
N CYS A 72 -6.66 -2.28 6.19
CA CYS A 72 -7.47 -3.15 7.06
C CYS A 72 -8.32 -2.39 8.11
N ARG A 73 -8.07 -1.10 8.35
CA ARG A 73 -8.65 -0.31 9.45
C ARG A 73 -9.42 0.92 9.01
N ASP A 74 -9.35 1.28 7.73
CA ASP A 74 -9.96 2.51 7.22
C ASP A 74 -10.72 2.25 5.94
N ARG A 75 -12.02 2.35 5.99
CA ARG A 75 -12.94 2.12 4.86
C ARG A 75 -13.00 3.28 3.87
N ARG A 76 -12.34 4.40 4.17
CA ARG A 76 -12.27 5.56 3.25
C ARG A 76 -11.32 5.32 2.09
N LEU A 77 -10.37 4.37 2.23
CA LEU A 77 -9.44 4.03 1.17
C LEU A 77 -10.14 3.28 0.05
N ARG A 78 -9.97 3.75 -1.18
CA ARG A 78 -10.56 3.17 -2.39
C ARG A 78 -9.67 2.10 -3.00
N ALA A 79 -8.36 2.24 -2.91
CA ALA A 79 -7.39 1.24 -3.31
C ALA A 79 -6.06 1.43 -2.59
N ILE A 80 -5.27 0.36 -2.45
CA ILE A 80 -3.89 0.41 -1.97
C ILE A 80 -2.94 -0.26 -2.96
N ALA A 81 -1.72 0.26 -3.05
CA ALA A 81 -0.64 -0.27 -3.87
C ALA A 81 0.61 -0.58 -3.02
N PRO A 82 0.67 -1.75 -2.35
CA PRO A 82 1.82 -2.16 -1.58
C PRO A 82 2.93 -2.74 -2.48
N PHE A 83 4.15 -2.18 -2.34
CA PHE A 83 5.37 -2.70 -2.95
C PHE A 83 6.21 -3.42 -1.91
N TYR A 84 6.60 -4.68 -2.19
CA TYR A 84 7.46 -5.52 -1.32
C TYR A 84 7.13 -5.39 0.18
N ALA A 85 5.84 -5.52 0.47
CA ALA A 85 5.23 -5.24 1.76
C ALA A 85 5.13 -6.48 2.67
N SER A 86 5.01 -6.24 3.97
CA SER A 86 4.54 -7.24 4.95
C SER A 86 3.02 -7.37 4.94
N ASN A 87 2.52 -8.52 5.42
CA ASN A 87 1.09 -8.78 5.56
C ASN A 87 0.50 -8.20 6.85
N PRO A 88 -0.82 -8.03 6.93
CA PRO A 88 -1.47 -7.65 8.19
C PRO A 88 -1.40 -8.79 9.20
N TRP A 89 -1.48 -8.44 10.48
CA TRP A 89 -1.60 -9.43 11.54
C TRP A 89 -2.85 -9.17 12.41
N PRO A 90 -3.71 -10.19 12.58
CA PRO A 90 -3.67 -11.49 11.89
C PRO A 90 -3.94 -11.35 10.39
N LEU A 91 -3.54 -12.36 9.58
CA LEU A 91 -3.73 -12.32 8.13
C LEU A 91 -5.22 -12.19 7.76
N SER A 92 -6.11 -12.77 8.56
CA SER A 92 -7.57 -12.65 8.41
C SER A 92 -8.09 -11.19 8.46
N ALA A 93 -7.28 -10.23 8.93
CA ALA A 93 -7.65 -8.81 8.85
C ALA A 93 -7.74 -8.33 7.39
N ALA A 94 -7.10 -9.02 6.44
CA ALA A 94 -7.15 -8.72 5.00
C ALA A 94 -8.58 -8.74 4.43
N ARG A 95 -9.53 -9.47 5.05
CA ARG A 95 -10.97 -9.42 4.68
C ARG A 95 -11.59 -8.03 4.72
N ARG A 96 -10.89 -7.06 5.30
CA ARG A 96 -11.33 -5.66 5.41
C ARG A 96 -10.67 -4.73 4.42
N LEU A 97 -9.76 -5.24 3.59
CA LEU A 97 -9.05 -4.42 2.61
C LEU A 97 -10.01 -3.87 1.55
N CYS A 98 -9.71 -2.68 1.09
CA CYS A 98 -10.17 -2.17 -0.20
C CYS A 98 -9.43 -2.90 -1.33
N PRO A 99 -9.75 -2.65 -2.62
CA PRO A 99 -8.99 -3.15 -3.75
C PRO A 99 -7.48 -2.98 -3.63
N VAL A 100 -6.71 -4.00 -4.05
CA VAL A 100 -5.25 -4.07 -3.85
C VAL A 100 -4.51 -4.36 -5.16
N VAL A 101 -3.52 -3.53 -5.53
CA VAL A 101 -2.56 -3.83 -6.59
C VAL A 101 -1.16 -3.98 -5.99
N GLY A 102 -0.69 -5.21 -5.81
CA GLY A 102 0.56 -5.51 -5.12
C GLY A 102 1.70 -5.89 -6.04
N SER A 103 2.91 -5.42 -5.73
CA SER A 103 4.12 -5.69 -6.52
C SER A 103 5.24 -6.23 -5.61
N TYR A 104 5.66 -7.48 -5.87
CA TYR A 104 6.59 -8.20 -5.02
C TYR A 104 7.78 -8.77 -5.78
N PRO A 105 9.01 -8.59 -5.28
CA PRO A 105 10.21 -9.13 -5.91
C PRO A 105 10.36 -10.63 -5.64
N GLY A 106 10.65 -11.41 -6.69
CA GLY A 106 10.80 -12.87 -6.57
C GLY A 106 12.06 -13.32 -5.83
N ARG A 107 13.12 -12.49 -5.86
CA ARG A 107 14.38 -12.74 -5.15
C ARG A 107 14.43 -12.05 -3.79
N ASP A 108 13.30 -12.08 -3.08
CA ASP A 108 13.17 -11.45 -1.75
C ASP A 108 12.20 -12.26 -0.88
N PHE A 109 12.39 -12.19 0.44
CA PHE A 109 11.51 -12.88 1.37
C PHE A 109 10.06 -12.39 1.33
N THR A 110 9.84 -11.15 0.85
CA THR A 110 8.49 -10.58 0.73
C THR A 110 7.65 -11.24 -0.36
N ALA A 111 8.25 -11.97 -1.31
CA ALA A 111 7.51 -12.77 -2.29
C ALA A 111 6.53 -13.76 -1.63
N ARG A 112 6.91 -14.35 -0.49
CA ARG A 112 6.02 -15.23 0.28
C ARG A 112 4.84 -14.49 0.90
N PHE A 113 5.04 -13.22 1.26
CA PHE A 113 3.94 -12.39 1.76
C PHE A 113 2.98 -12.03 0.63
N GLY A 114 3.49 -11.70 -0.56
CA GLY A 114 2.67 -11.47 -1.74
C GLY A 114 1.77 -12.67 -2.05
N ARG A 115 2.35 -13.88 -2.16
CA ARG A 115 1.56 -15.10 -2.43
C ARG A 115 0.51 -15.40 -1.36
N LYS A 116 0.84 -15.16 -0.08
CA LYS A 116 -0.13 -15.37 1.02
C LYS A 116 -1.23 -14.34 1.00
N LEU A 117 -0.91 -13.09 0.67
CA LEU A 117 -1.91 -12.04 0.54
C LEU A 117 -2.85 -12.33 -0.62
N ASP A 118 -2.30 -12.69 -1.78
CA ASP A 118 -3.02 -13.09 -2.99
C ASP A 118 -4.08 -14.16 -2.68
N ALA A 119 -3.64 -15.30 -2.17
CA ALA A 119 -4.56 -16.39 -1.80
C ALA A 119 -5.62 -15.97 -0.77
N CYS A 120 -5.27 -15.09 0.17
CA CYS A 120 -6.19 -14.59 1.18
C CYS A 120 -7.22 -13.62 0.60
N LEU A 121 -6.82 -12.80 -0.37
CA LEU A 121 -7.72 -11.87 -1.07
C LEU A 121 -8.69 -12.63 -1.99
N ASP A 122 -8.22 -13.70 -2.65
CA ASP A 122 -9.06 -14.64 -3.40
C ASP A 122 -10.15 -15.25 -2.48
N GLU A 123 -9.73 -15.80 -1.33
CA GLU A 123 -10.63 -16.41 -0.35
C GLU A 123 -11.76 -15.45 0.10
N TYR A 124 -11.42 -14.16 0.25
CA TYR A 124 -12.38 -13.15 0.72
C TYR A 124 -13.10 -12.40 -0.40
N GLY A 125 -12.85 -12.73 -1.67
CA GLY A 125 -13.46 -12.08 -2.82
C GLY A 125 -13.11 -10.60 -2.93
N ILE A 126 -11.92 -10.19 -2.45
CA ILE A 126 -11.44 -8.82 -2.56
C ILE A 126 -10.82 -8.62 -3.95
N VAL A 127 -11.22 -7.57 -4.64
CA VAL A 127 -10.63 -7.19 -5.93
C VAL A 127 -9.14 -6.91 -5.75
N HIS A 128 -8.30 -7.64 -6.50
CA HIS A 128 -6.86 -7.47 -6.39
C HIS A 128 -6.12 -7.88 -7.67
N ASP A 129 -4.88 -7.42 -7.76
CA ASP A 129 -3.89 -7.79 -8.77
C ASP A 129 -2.52 -7.87 -8.08
N ILE A 130 -2.11 -9.07 -7.68
CA ILE A 130 -0.81 -9.32 -7.04
C ILE A 130 0.15 -9.92 -8.04
N LYS A 131 1.28 -9.25 -8.29
CA LYS A 131 2.31 -9.73 -9.20
C LYS A 131 3.64 -9.96 -8.50
N ILE A 132 4.22 -11.14 -8.77
CA ILE A 132 5.58 -11.49 -8.34
C ILE A 132 6.50 -11.33 -9.55
N TYR A 133 7.55 -10.51 -9.44
CA TYR A 133 8.58 -10.28 -10.45
C TYR A 133 9.78 -11.21 -10.20
N PRO A 134 9.93 -12.32 -10.94
CA PRO A 134 10.85 -13.41 -10.56
C PRO A 134 12.32 -12.99 -10.44
N GLY A 135 12.78 -12.06 -11.29
CA GLY A 135 14.16 -11.54 -11.30
C GLY A 135 14.43 -10.41 -10.33
N ALA A 136 13.39 -9.72 -9.90
CA ALA A 136 13.53 -8.51 -9.10
C ALA A 136 14.00 -8.79 -7.67
N ARG A 137 14.71 -7.81 -7.08
CA ARG A 137 15.18 -7.80 -5.69
C ARG A 137 14.39 -6.78 -4.86
N HIS A 138 14.56 -6.82 -3.53
CA HIS A 138 13.99 -5.80 -2.65
C HIS A 138 14.36 -4.39 -3.13
N SER A 139 13.40 -3.45 -3.09
CA SER A 139 13.56 -2.07 -3.58
C SER A 139 13.77 -1.94 -5.10
N PHE A 140 13.28 -2.89 -5.90
CA PHE A 140 13.43 -2.86 -7.37
C PHE A 140 12.87 -1.60 -8.03
N PHE A 141 11.97 -0.91 -7.37
CA PHE A 141 11.35 0.32 -7.88
C PHE A 141 12.18 1.58 -7.60
N ASN A 142 13.24 1.51 -6.80
CA ASN A 142 14.09 2.65 -6.47
C ASN A 142 15.18 2.84 -7.53
N ASP A 143 15.01 3.82 -8.41
CA ASP A 143 15.92 4.14 -9.52
C ASP A 143 17.31 4.66 -9.08
N GLN A 144 17.47 5.04 -7.81
CA GLN A 144 18.76 5.40 -7.22
C GLN A 144 19.46 4.21 -6.57
N GLY A 145 18.81 3.05 -6.52
CA GLY A 145 19.30 1.86 -5.81
C GLY A 145 19.94 0.83 -6.76
N ARG A 146 20.90 0.04 -6.22
CA ARG A 146 21.54 -1.07 -6.96
C ARG A 146 20.58 -2.23 -7.31
N ALA A 147 19.39 -2.25 -6.72
CA ALA A 147 18.38 -3.26 -6.95
C ALA A 147 17.36 -2.84 -8.01
N TYR A 148 17.53 -1.67 -8.61
CA TYR A 148 16.61 -1.15 -9.62
C TYR A 148 16.44 -2.10 -10.79
N ASP A 149 15.19 -2.38 -11.12
CA ASP A 149 14.78 -3.18 -12.28
C ASP A 149 13.83 -2.34 -13.12
N PRO A 150 14.34 -1.75 -14.24
CA PRO A 150 13.53 -0.84 -15.07
C PRO A 150 12.28 -1.49 -15.63
N ALA A 151 12.37 -2.75 -16.07
CA ALA A 151 11.25 -3.46 -16.69
C ALA A 151 10.15 -3.77 -15.65
N ALA A 152 10.56 -4.31 -14.48
CA ALA A 152 9.63 -4.58 -13.39
C ALA A 152 9.00 -3.29 -12.85
N SER A 153 9.77 -2.20 -12.81
CA SER A 153 9.29 -0.90 -12.33
C SER A 153 8.28 -0.28 -13.27
N ALA A 154 8.55 -0.30 -14.59
CA ALA A 154 7.63 0.22 -15.60
C ALA A 154 6.29 -0.55 -15.57
N ASP A 155 6.34 -1.87 -15.62
CA ASP A 155 5.15 -2.72 -15.55
C ASP A 155 4.36 -2.51 -14.24
N ALA A 156 5.05 -2.46 -13.10
CA ALA A 156 4.40 -2.22 -11.81
C ALA A 156 3.70 -0.87 -11.76
N TRP A 157 4.31 0.17 -12.33
CA TRP A 157 3.75 1.51 -12.37
C TRP A 157 2.52 1.59 -13.28
N GLU A 158 2.58 1.01 -14.48
CA GLU A 158 1.43 0.94 -15.40
C GLU A 158 0.24 0.24 -14.76
N ARG A 159 0.47 -0.89 -14.06
CA ARG A 159 -0.56 -1.61 -13.31
C ARG A 159 -1.17 -0.75 -12.21
N VAL A 160 -0.35 -0.02 -11.44
CA VAL A 160 -0.86 0.90 -10.40
C VAL A 160 -1.72 1.99 -11.01
N LEU A 161 -1.28 2.61 -12.11
CA LEU A 161 -2.03 3.68 -12.76
C LEU A 161 -3.37 3.18 -13.33
N ALA A 162 -3.39 2.03 -13.98
CA ALA A 162 -4.60 1.40 -14.51
C ALA A 162 -5.57 1.06 -13.37
N PHE A 163 -5.08 0.40 -12.32
CA PHE A 163 -5.88 0.01 -11.17
C PHE A 163 -6.45 1.22 -10.40
N PHE A 164 -5.66 2.27 -10.23
CA PHE A 164 -6.13 3.50 -9.60
C PHE A 164 -7.09 4.29 -10.49
N ALA A 165 -6.96 4.20 -11.82
CA ALA A 165 -7.94 4.78 -12.72
C ALA A 165 -9.32 4.13 -12.54
N GLU A 166 -9.36 2.83 -12.35
CA GLU A 166 -10.59 2.08 -12.15
C GLU A 166 -11.19 2.28 -10.74
N HIS A 167 -10.37 2.13 -9.70
CA HIS A 167 -10.88 2.04 -8.33
C HIS A 167 -10.81 3.34 -7.52
N VAL A 168 -9.98 4.31 -7.92
CA VAL A 168 -9.81 5.59 -7.22
C VAL A 168 -10.40 6.74 -8.02
N ARG A 169 -10.12 6.80 -9.34
CA ARG A 169 -10.57 7.93 -10.18
C ARG A 169 -12.03 7.76 -10.65
N ALA A 170 -12.45 6.56 -10.95
CA ALA A 170 -13.84 6.33 -11.34
C ALA A 170 -14.79 6.70 -10.21
N ALA A 171 -15.91 7.35 -10.54
CA ALA A 171 -16.98 7.58 -9.57
C ALA A 171 -17.48 6.22 -9.03
N PRO A 172 -17.86 6.12 -7.75
CA PRO A 172 -18.48 4.90 -7.24
C PRO A 172 -19.69 4.56 -8.11
N ALA A 173 -19.82 3.29 -8.52
CA ALA A 173 -21.03 2.83 -9.19
C ALA A 173 -22.22 3.19 -8.30
N SER A 174 -23.24 3.81 -8.90
CA SER A 174 -24.49 4.08 -8.18
C SER A 174 -25.01 2.75 -7.62
N PRO A 175 -25.52 2.71 -6.38
CA PRO A 175 -26.12 1.50 -5.85
C PRO A 175 -27.25 1.05 -6.79
N PRO A 176 -27.45 -0.25 -7.00
CA PRO A 176 -28.59 -0.73 -7.78
C PRO A 176 -29.87 -0.22 -7.13
N ALA A 177 -30.79 0.27 -7.97
CA ALA A 177 -32.09 0.79 -7.58
C ALA A 177 -32.95 -0.28 -6.91
#